data_f37adb921294c88b699a9e447aa7138f
#
_entry.id   f37adb921294c88b699a9e447aa7138f
#
_cell.length_a   1.000
_cell.length_b   1.000
_cell.length_c   1.000
_cell.angle_alpha   90.00
_cell.angle_beta   90.00
_cell.angle_gamma   90.00
#
_symmetry.space_group_name_H-M   'P 1'
#
loop_
_entity.id
_entity.type
_entity.pdbx_description
1 polymer ?
#
loop_
_entity_poly.entity_id
_entity_poly.type
_entity_poly.pdbx_seq_one_letter_code
_entity_poly.pdbx_strand_id
1 'polypeptide(L)'
;LGDRRQRQMCIRDRERGEQYPPIYITAGNDGGRDEEGYYGRCVVEQIHKENERYSSVLRQTIILSGNDTYGPKDLYEAPCWGWPSFLPDDEKKVLYIVSARYRTKLREYDSKNAYIITTFPLPEITKEKVILTKKDILDQFVTDYDIGATQAGMVYHGKIYYTFGFGRADFPNGMRIFDLKQRKITGRYDFGESVFRNEEIEACGVYNGELLCNTNKGGIYVVGAMNNGDCTIS
;
A
#
# COMPACT_ATOMS: atom_id res chain seq x y z
N LEU A 1 16.48 6.53 -18.91
CA LEU A 1 15.20 5.87 -18.55
C LEU A 1 15.01 6.02 -17.05
N GLY A 2 14.11 6.93 -16.69
CA GLY A 2 13.93 7.34 -15.32
C GLY A 2 13.52 6.18 -14.43
N ASP A 3 14.22 6.08 -13.31
CA ASP A 3 13.92 5.29 -12.16
C ASP A 3 12.49 5.62 -11.68
N ARG A 4 11.51 4.88 -12.15
CA ARG A 4 10.12 4.98 -11.68
C ARG A 4 10.01 4.29 -10.33
N ARG A 5 10.55 4.92 -9.31
CA ARG A 5 10.29 4.54 -7.93
C ARG A 5 8.83 4.87 -7.64
N GLN A 6 7.98 3.88 -7.66
CA GLN A 6 6.63 4.03 -7.13
C GLN A 6 6.72 4.45 -5.65
N ARG A 7 6.31 5.66 -5.37
CA ARG A 7 6.22 6.18 -4.01
C ARG A 7 4.76 6.11 -3.60
N GLN A 8 4.44 5.14 -2.79
CA GLN A 8 3.13 5.02 -2.15
C GLN A 8 3.17 5.74 -0.82
N MET A 9 2.13 6.48 -0.51
CA MET A 9 2.09 7.36 0.65
C MET A 9 0.86 7.07 1.50
N CYS A 10 1.07 6.64 2.74
CA CYS A 10 0.04 6.48 3.75
C CYS A 10 0.28 7.45 4.90
N ILE A 11 -0.80 7.96 5.48
CA ILE A 11 -0.76 8.98 6.54
C ILE A 11 -1.17 8.32 7.85
N ARG A 12 -0.35 8.52 8.87
CA ARG A 12 -0.63 8.18 10.26
C ARG A 12 -1.21 9.38 11.00
N ASP A 13 -1.92 9.15 12.11
CA ASP A 13 -2.33 10.23 13.01
C ASP A 13 -1.13 11.03 13.52
N ARG A 14 -1.38 12.32 13.80
CA ARG A 14 -0.33 13.23 14.27
C ARG A 14 0.27 12.77 15.60
N GLU A 15 1.57 12.75 15.67
CA GLU A 15 2.24 12.71 16.97
C GLU A 15 1.98 13.99 17.74
N ARG A 16 1.94 13.90 19.07
CA ARG A 16 1.60 15.03 19.93
C ARG A 16 2.63 16.16 19.76
N GLY A 17 2.16 17.32 19.28
CA GLY A 17 2.99 18.50 19.02
C GLY A 17 3.44 18.69 17.58
N GLU A 18 3.24 17.71 16.70
CA GLU A 18 3.56 17.85 15.28
C GLU A 18 2.42 18.53 14.51
N GLN A 19 2.76 19.36 13.54
CA GLN A 19 1.78 20.08 12.72
C GLN A 19 1.08 19.16 11.71
N TYR A 20 1.83 18.19 11.17
CA TYR A 20 1.36 17.23 10.17
C TYR A 20 1.61 15.80 10.67
N PRO A 21 0.79 14.83 10.26
CA PRO A 21 1.04 13.43 10.55
C PRO A 21 2.28 12.92 9.81
N PRO A 22 2.97 11.89 10.32
CA PRO A 22 4.04 11.23 9.61
C PRO A 22 3.51 10.52 8.36
N ILE A 23 4.31 10.54 7.31
CA ILE A 23 3.98 9.98 6.01
C ILE A 23 4.82 8.72 5.79
N TYR A 24 4.15 7.61 5.47
CA TYR A 24 4.77 6.33 5.14
C TYR A 24 4.87 6.23 3.62
N ILE A 25 6.11 6.17 3.12
CA ILE A 25 6.40 6.13 1.68
C ILE A 25 7.04 4.80 1.36
N THR A 26 6.33 3.96 0.64
CA THR A 26 6.90 2.70 0.16
C THR A 26 7.93 2.98 -0.91
N ALA A 27 9.11 2.41 -0.74
CA ALA A 27 10.18 2.40 -1.72
C ALA A 27 10.46 0.93 -2.07
N GLY A 28 9.92 0.46 -3.16
CA GLY A 28 10.11 -0.91 -3.64
C GLY A 28 10.82 -0.93 -4.98
N ASN A 29 11.53 -2.01 -5.25
CA ASN A 29 12.05 -2.33 -6.57
C ASN A 29 11.09 -3.29 -7.27
N ASP A 30 11.14 -3.37 -8.58
CA ASP A 30 10.33 -4.18 -9.51
C ASP A 30 10.22 -5.68 -9.16
N GLY A 31 9.72 -6.01 -7.97
CA GLY A 31 9.58 -7.39 -7.49
C GLY A 31 10.91 -8.08 -7.17
N GLY A 32 12.01 -7.33 -7.23
CA GLY A 32 13.36 -7.80 -6.88
C GLY A 32 13.84 -7.24 -5.54
N ARG A 33 15.02 -7.65 -5.15
CA ARG A 33 15.75 -7.10 -4.01
C ARG A 33 16.35 -5.75 -4.38
N ASP A 34 16.40 -4.83 -3.42
CA ASP A 34 17.18 -3.60 -3.59
C ASP A 34 18.70 -3.88 -3.54
N GLU A 35 19.53 -2.84 -3.70
CA GLU A 35 20.98 -2.94 -3.68
C GLU A 35 21.52 -3.51 -2.35
N GLU A 36 20.77 -3.36 -1.25
CA GLU A 36 21.10 -3.94 0.05
C GLU A 36 20.52 -5.35 0.23
N GLY A 37 19.83 -5.90 -0.74
CA GLY A 37 19.27 -7.24 -0.73
C GLY A 37 17.89 -7.37 -0.08
N TYR A 38 17.17 -6.28 0.17
CA TYR A 38 15.85 -6.27 0.78
C TYR A 38 14.73 -6.20 -0.25
N TYR A 39 13.61 -6.89 0.00
CA TYR A 39 12.44 -6.92 -0.88
C TYR A 39 11.53 -5.72 -0.73
N GLY A 40 11.48 -5.11 0.44
CA GLY A 40 10.60 -3.99 0.68
C GLY A 40 11.17 -3.03 1.71
N ARG A 41 11.01 -1.76 1.41
CA ARG A 41 11.46 -0.66 2.27
C ARG A 41 10.35 0.39 2.33
N CYS A 42 10.14 0.92 3.52
CA CYS A 42 9.31 2.08 3.73
C CYS A 42 10.13 3.16 4.44
N VAL A 43 10.07 4.38 3.97
CA VAL A 43 10.59 5.54 4.68
C VAL A 43 9.43 6.27 5.35
N VAL A 44 9.65 6.69 6.59
CA VAL A 44 8.70 7.49 7.36
C VAL A 44 9.26 8.90 7.44
N GLU A 45 8.52 9.84 6.87
CA GLU A 45 8.91 11.24 6.81
C GLU A 45 7.93 12.10 7.60
N GLN A 46 8.46 13.13 8.26
CA GLN A 46 7.70 14.17 8.94
C GLN A 46 7.73 15.44 8.10
N ILE A 47 6.54 15.97 7.80
CA ILE A 47 6.41 17.24 7.09
C ILE A 47 6.45 18.37 8.11
N HIS A 48 7.22 19.40 7.80
CA HIS A 48 7.27 20.67 8.53
C HIS A 48 6.91 21.83 7.60
N LYS A 49 6.20 22.80 8.14
CA LYS A 49 5.93 24.08 7.46
C LYS A 49 6.53 25.22 8.26
N GLU A 50 7.39 25.99 7.64
CA GLU A 50 7.98 27.20 8.20
C GLU A 50 7.97 28.30 7.15
N ASN A 51 7.44 29.48 7.49
CA ASN A 51 7.41 30.65 6.61
C ASN A 51 6.92 30.34 5.18
N GLU A 52 5.77 29.66 5.05
CA GLU A 52 5.16 29.23 3.78
C GLU A 52 6.01 28.23 2.98
N ARG A 53 7.07 27.68 3.52
CA ARG A 53 7.88 26.63 2.93
C ARG A 53 7.62 25.30 3.60
N TYR A 54 7.58 24.26 2.80
CA TYR A 54 7.45 22.88 3.27
C TYR A 54 8.79 22.17 3.13
N SER A 55 9.13 21.42 4.14
CA SER A 55 10.29 20.50 4.13
C SER A 55 9.86 19.16 4.72
N SER A 56 10.61 18.12 4.44
CA SER A 56 10.43 16.82 5.09
C SER A 56 11.73 16.37 5.75
N VAL A 57 11.57 15.64 6.84
CA VAL A 57 12.69 15.03 7.59
C VAL A 57 12.44 13.53 7.68
N LEU A 58 13.42 12.73 7.28
CA LEU A 58 13.40 11.29 7.46
C LEU A 58 13.45 10.96 8.97
N ARG A 59 12.43 10.28 9.45
CA ARG A 59 12.31 9.88 10.86
C ARG A 59 12.67 8.42 11.09
N GLN A 60 12.33 7.55 10.12
CA GLN A 60 12.54 6.12 10.27
C GLN A 60 12.60 5.44 8.90
N THR A 61 13.41 4.40 8.80
CA THR A 61 13.36 3.44 7.69
C THR A 61 12.91 2.08 8.21
N ILE A 62 11.84 1.54 7.64
CA ILE A 62 11.31 0.21 7.94
C ILE A 62 11.68 -0.71 6.78
N ILE A 63 12.28 -1.85 7.09
CA ILE A 63 12.77 -2.82 6.11
C ILE A 63 12.13 -4.17 6.37
N LEU A 64 11.69 -4.82 5.30
CA LEU A 64 11.25 -6.21 5.35
C LEU A 64 12.44 -7.12 5.05
N SER A 65 12.84 -7.86 6.06
CA SER A 65 13.86 -8.91 5.93
C SER A 65 13.15 -10.24 5.72
N GLY A 66 13.02 -10.65 4.49
CA GLY A 66 12.34 -11.89 4.14
C GLY A 66 13.16 -12.78 3.23
N ASN A 67 14.44 -12.70 3.34
CA ASN A 67 15.35 -13.12 2.30
C ASN A 67 15.35 -14.60 1.98
N ASP A 68 15.01 -15.46 2.92
CA ASP A 68 15.31 -16.88 2.80
C ASP A 68 14.09 -17.77 2.51
N THR A 69 12.91 -17.17 2.47
CA THR A 69 11.64 -17.92 2.39
C THR A 69 10.86 -17.71 1.09
N TYR A 70 11.39 -16.92 0.16
CA TYR A 70 10.70 -16.58 -1.08
C TYR A 70 10.98 -17.58 -2.21
N GLY A 71 10.48 -18.78 -2.04
CA GLY A 71 10.38 -19.72 -3.14
C GLY A 71 8.94 -19.83 -3.63
N PRO A 72 8.70 -20.26 -4.86
CA PRO A 72 7.35 -20.54 -5.35
C PRO A 72 6.60 -21.59 -4.52
N LYS A 73 7.26 -22.25 -3.60
CA LYS A 73 6.70 -23.29 -2.73
C LYS A 73 6.17 -22.76 -1.40
N ASP A 74 6.65 -21.60 -0.94
CA ASP A 74 6.39 -21.08 0.42
C ASP A 74 5.59 -19.78 0.39
N LEU A 75 4.62 -19.71 -0.50
CA LEU A 75 3.82 -18.51 -0.80
C LEU A 75 3.12 -17.89 0.41
N TYR A 76 2.91 -18.67 1.46
CA TYR A 76 2.22 -18.25 2.68
C TYR A 76 3.17 -17.87 3.81
N GLU A 77 4.45 -18.07 3.63
CA GLU A 77 5.47 -17.76 4.63
C GLU A 77 6.21 -16.44 4.36
N ALA A 78 5.93 -15.86 3.21
CA ALA A 78 6.61 -14.64 2.78
C ALA A 78 5.80 -13.41 3.18
N PRO A 79 6.32 -12.51 4.01
CA PRO A 79 5.63 -11.28 4.38
C PRO A 79 5.48 -10.33 3.21
N CYS A 80 6.26 -10.51 2.15
CA CYS A 80 6.20 -9.66 0.99
C CYS A 80 6.59 -10.42 -0.27
N TRP A 81 5.66 -10.48 -1.18
CA TRP A 81 5.85 -10.98 -2.52
C TRP A 81 5.38 -9.89 -3.48
N GLY A 82 6.23 -9.49 -4.41
CA GLY A 82 5.89 -8.43 -5.39
C GLY A 82 5.34 -7.14 -4.77
N TRP A 83 6.01 -6.05 -4.92
CA TRP A 83 5.53 -4.68 -4.68
C TRP A 83 4.79 -4.47 -3.34
N PRO A 84 5.43 -4.65 -2.20
CA PRO A 84 4.76 -4.50 -0.91
C PRO A 84 4.34 -3.04 -0.68
N SER A 85 3.12 -2.86 -0.17
CA SER A 85 2.62 -1.57 0.33
C SER A 85 2.59 -1.60 1.84
N PHE A 86 3.10 -0.55 2.47
CA PHE A 86 3.15 -0.39 3.92
C PHE A 86 2.00 0.51 4.38
N LEU A 87 1.03 -0.05 5.06
CA LEU A 87 -0.20 0.62 5.45
C LEU A 87 -0.31 0.68 6.98
N PRO A 88 0.02 1.80 7.63
CA PRO A 88 -0.11 1.94 9.07
C PRO A 88 -1.57 2.02 9.51
N ASP A 89 -1.87 1.37 10.62
CA ASP A 89 -3.11 1.51 11.38
C ASP A 89 -2.73 1.97 12.80
N ASP A 90 -2.83 3.25 13.03
CA ASP A 90 -2.42 3.84 14.30
C ASP A 90 -3.41 3.56 15.42
N GLU A 91 -4.67 3.33 15.11
CA GLU A 91 -5.69 2.95 16.07
C GLU A 91 -5.39 1.58 16.69
N LYS A 92 -5.05 0.62 15.84
CA LYS A 92 -4.71 -0.75 16.27
C LYS A 92 -3.24 -0.95 16.60
N LYS A 93 -2.38 0.05 16.36
CA LYS A 93 -0.92 -0.03 16.51
C LYS A 93 -0.29 -1.17 15.71
N VAL A 94 -0.78 -1.37 14.48
CA VAL A 94 -0.25 -2.37 13.57
C VAL A 94 0.13 -1.77 12.22
N LEU A 95 1.00 -2.46 11.52
CA LEU A 95 1.42 -2.16 10.16
C LEU A 95 1.00 -3.32 9.27
N TYR A 96 0.10 -3.05 8.33
CA TYR A 96 -0.27 -4.01 7.31
C TYR A 96 0.68 -3.91 6.12
N ILE A 97 1.16 -5.05 5.67
CA ILE A 97 1.88 -5.17 4.41
C ILE A 97 0.97 -5.87 3.41
N VAL A 98 0.59 -5.14 2.38
CA VAL A 98 -0.18 -5.71 1.27
C VAL A 98 0.80 -6.02 0.15
N SER A 99 0.83 -7.25 -0.27
CA SER A 99 1.66 -7.70 -1.39
C SER A 99 0.86 -8.61 -2.32
N ALA A 100 1.27 -8.66 -3.57
CA ALA A 100 0.62 -9.53 -4.53
C ALA A 100 1.36 -10.86 -4.63
N ARG A 101 0.60 -11.92 -4.72
CA ARG A 101 1.07 -13.24 -5.08
C ARG A 101 0.98 -13.41 -6.58
N TYR A 102 2.11 -13.45 -7.26
CA TYR A 102 2.16 -13.79 -8.68
C TYR A 102 2.71 -15.19 -8.83
N ARG A 103 2.03 -16.01 -9.63
CA ARG A 103 2.51 -17.35 -9.96
C ARG A 103 3.47 -17.36 -11.13
N THR A 104 3.30 -16.45 -12.03
CA THR A 104 4.05 -16.30 -13.26
C THR A 104 4.52 -14.89 -13.44
N LYS A 105 5.15 -14.58 -14.53
CA LYS A 105 5.64 -13.24 -14.84
C LYS A 105 4.58 -12.18 -14.60
N LEU A 106 4.98 -11.06 -14.09
CA LEU A 106 4.23 -9.90 -13.60
C LEU A 106 3.06 -9.41 -14.48
N ARG A 107 2.86 -9.94 -15.66
CA ARG A 107 1.90 -9.48 -16.67
C ARG A 107 0.99 -10.59 -17.19
N GLU A 108 1.08 -11.78 -16.63
CA GLU A 108 0.19 -12.87 -17.03
C GLU A 108 -0.95 -12.98 -16.03
N TYR A 109 -2.16 -12.85 -16.52
CA TYR A 109 -3.37 -13.08 -15.75
C TYR A 109 -3.43 -14.56 -15.35
N ASP A 110 -3.08 -14.84 -14.11
CA ASP A 110 -3.25 -16.15 -13.51
C ASP A 110 -4.43 -16.09 -12.52
N SER A 111 -5.44 -16.91 -12.75
CA SER A 111 -6.59 -17.07 -11.84
C SER A 111 -6.22 -17.49 -10.42
N LYS A 112 -4.96 -17.76 -10.15
CA LYS A 112 -4.42 -18.09 -8.83
C LYS A 112 -3.68 -16.94 -8.17
N ASN A 113 -3.61 -15.79 -8.80
CA ASN A 113 -3.08 -14.58 -8.16
C ASN A 113 -3.99 -14.17 -7.01
N ALA A 114 -3.39 -13.75 -5.94
CA ALA A 114 -4.07 -13.29 -4.74
C ALA A 114 -3.23 -12.21 -4.06
N TYR A 115 -3.86 -11.47 -3.16
CA TYR A 115 -3.12 -10.58 -2.28
C TYR A 115 -2.76 -11.31 -0.99
N ILE A 116 -1.58 -11.02 -0.49
CA ILE A 116 -1.12 -11.46 0.82
C ILE A 116 -1.16 -10.25 1.73
N ILE A 117 -1.86 -10.36 2.84
CA ILE A 117 -1.90 -9.33 3.87
C ILE A 117 -1.17 -9.85 5.09
N THR A 118 -0.07 -9.20 5.43
CA THR A 118 0.76 -9.54 6.58
C THR A 118 0.68 -8.42 7.59
N THR A 119 0.45 -8.76 8.85
CA THR A 119 0.32 -7.81 9.95
C THR A 119 1.55 -7.88 10.84
N PHE A 120 2.15 -6.73 11.08
CA PHE A 120 3.25 -6.52 12.02
C PHE A 120 2.84 -5.54 13.12
N PRO A 121 3.52 -5.51 14.27
CA PRO A 121 3.43 -4.38 15.17
C PRO A 121 3.85 -3.09 14.43
N LEU A 122 3.15 -1.99 14.66
CA LEU A 122 3.55 -0.69 14.12
C LEU A 122 4.80 -0.22 14.87
N PRO A 123 5.95 -0.05 14.18
CA PRO A 123 7.16 0.40 14.85
C PRO A 123 7.00 1.82 15.43
N GLU A 124 7.50 2.03 16.63
CA GLU A 124 7.62 3.37 17.20
C GLU A 124 8.67 4.17 16.41
N ILE A 125 8.38 5.45 16.15
CA ILE A 125 9.28 6.35 15.40
C ILE A 125 10.42 6.87 16.30
N THR A 126 10.99 6.00 17.11
CA THR A 126 12.12 6.30 18.00
C THR A 126 13.45 5.78 17.47
N LYS A 127 13.39 4.88 16.52
CA LYS A 127 14.56 4.24 15.90
C LYS A 127 14.66 4.65 14.44
N GLU A 128 15.82 5.06 14.01
CA GLU A 128 16.09 5.45 12.63
C GLU A 128 15.89 4.29 11.63
N LYS A 129 16.19 3.07 12.06
CA LYS A 129 16.07 1.86 11.22
C LYS A 129 15.41 0.72 12.01
N VAL A 130 14.41 0.12 11.42
CA VAL A 130 13.73 -1.07 11.93
C VAL A 130 13.73 -2.16 10.86
N ILE A 131 14.12 -3.37 11.24
CA ILE A 131 14.07 -4.53 10.35
C ILE A 131 12.99 -5.46 10.88
N LEU A 132 11.93 -5.62 10.09
CA LEU A 132 10.85 -6.57 10.34
C LEU A 132 11.21 -7.91 9.73
N THR A 133 11.05 -8.96 10.52
CA THR A 133 11.38 -10.33 10.16
C THR A 133 10.15 -11.22 10.24
N LYS A 134 10.25 -12.45 9.78
CA LYS A 134 9.20 -13.47 9.93
C LYS A 134 8.77 -13.66 11.40
N LYS A 135 9.66 -13.44 12.35
CA LYS A 135 9.37 -13.58 13.78
C LYS A 135 8.46 -12.49 14.34
N ASP A 136 8.39 -11.37 13.64
CA ASP A 136 7.60 -10.20 14.05
C ASP A 136 6.17 -10.25 13.48
N ILE A 137 5.84 -11.26 12.67
CA ILE A 137 4.51 -11.42 12.08
C ILE A 137 3.49 -11.73 13.18
N LEU A 138 2.49 -10.87 13.29
CA LEU A 138 1.34 -11.08 14.18
C LEU A 138 0.26 -11.94 13.53
N ASP A 139 0.02 -11.72 12.23
CA ASP A 139 -0.97 -12.43 11.44
C ASP A 139 -0.62 -12.36 9.96
N GLN A 140 -1.03 -13.36 9.20
CA GLN A 140 -0.90 -13.37 7.75
C GLN A 140 -2.05 -14.17 7.12
N PHE A 141 -2.61 -13.63 6.06
CA PHE A 141 -3.60 -14.35 5.28
C PHE A 141 -3.51 -14.02 3.80
N VAL A 142 -4.05 -14.92 3.00
CA VAL A 142 -4.20 -14.77 1.55
C VAL A 142 -5.67 -14.52 1.27
N THR A 143 -5.95 -13.52 0.44
CA THR A 143 -7.32 -13.19 0.04
C THR A 143 -7.84 -14.17 -1.00
N ASP A 144 -9.10 -14.00 -1.39
CA ASP A 144 -9.60 -14.55 -2.65
C ASP A 144 -8.68 -14.13 -3.78
N TYR A 145 -8.50 -14.98 -4.77
CA TYR A 145 -7.67 -14.60 -5.90
C TYR A 145 -8.31 -13.45 -6.69
N ASP A 146 -7.46 -12.56 -7.13
CA ASP A 146 -7.79 -11.41 -7.94
C ASP A 146 -6.58 -11.01 -8.78
N ILE A 147 -6.80 -10.16 -9.75
CA ILE A 147 -5.77 -9.77 -10.68
C ILE A 147 -5.62 -8.26 -10.60
N GLY A 148 -4.40 -7.81 -10.46
CA GLY A 148 -4.14 -6.40 -10.54
C GLY A 148 -2.66 -6.08 -10.46
N ALA A 149 -2.24 -5.11 -11.25
CA ALA A 149 -0.98 -4.43 -11.03
C ALA A 149 -1.16 -3.55 -9.79
N THR A 150 -0.54 -3.96 -8.70
CA THR A 150 -0.69 -3.30 -7.40
C THR A 150 -0.15 -1.87 -7.42
N GLN A 151 -0.89 -0.96 -6.82
CA GLN A 151 -0.49 0.42 -6.62
C GLN A 151 -0.39 0.69 -5.11
N ALA A 152 -1.26 1.51 -4.55
CA ALA A 152 -1.25 1.84 -3.15
C ALA A 152 -2.62 1.66 -2.49
N GLY A 153 -2.66 1.83 -1.18
CA GLY A 153 -3.88 1.77 -0.43
C GLY A 153 -3.83 2.53 0.88
N MET A 154 -4.92 2.45 1.60
CA MET A 154 -5.06 2.98 2.96
C MET A 154 -5.83 2.01 3.83
N VAL A 155 -5.64 2.12 5.13
CA VAL A 155 -6.50 1.48 6.13
C VAL A 155 -7.54 2.47 6.60
N TYR A 156 -8.80 2.05 6.60
CA TYR A 156 -9.90 2.86 7.11
C TYR A 156 -10.99 1.99 7.71
N HIS A 157 -11.32 2.18 8.98
CA HIS A 157 -12.36 1.44 9.72
C HIS A 157 -12.30 -0.09 9.55
N GLY A 158 -11.11 -0.68 9.72
CA GLY A 158 -10.91 -2.13 9.64
C GLY A 158 -10.98 -2.74 8.24
N LYS A 159 -10.92 -1.90 7.23
CA LYS A 159 -10.82 -2.28 5.82
C LYS A 159 -9.58 -1.68 5.18
N ILE A 160 -9.03 -2.36 4.18
CA ILE A 160 -8.00 -1.80 3.30
C ILE A 160 -8.65 -1.46 1.98
N TYR A 161 -8.56 -0.20 1.58
CA TYR A 161 -8.91 0.29 0.26
C TYR A 161 -7.64 0.31 -0.57
N TYR A 162 -7.60 -0.48 -1.63
CA TYR A 162 -6.38 -0.74 -2.37
C TYR A 162 -6.56 -0.51 -3.86
N THR A 163 -5.75 0.35 -4.44
CA THR A 163 -5.80 0.68 -5.86
C THR A 163 -4.88 -0.22 -6.68
N PHE A 164 -5.21 -0.40 -7.94
CA PHE A 164 -4.41 -1.15 -8.90
C PHE A 164 -4.64 -0.64 -10.33
N GLY A 165 -3.78 -1.07 -11.25
CA GLY A 165 -3.87 -0.77 -12.67
C GLY A 165 -2.87 0.27 -13.16
N PHE A 166 -2.77 0.40 -14.47
CA PHE A 166 -1.88 1.34 -15.17
C PHE A 166 -2.65 2.31 -16.08
N GLY A 167 -3.98 2.39 -15.95
CA GLY A 167 -4.82 3.25 -16.77
C GLY A 167 -4.86 2.86 -18.25
N ARG A 168 -4.59 1.61 -18.58
CA ARG A 168 -4.55 1.09 -19.95
C ARG A 168 -5.54 -0.05 -20.13
N ALA A 169 -5.92 -0.34 -21.37
CA ALA A 169 -6.85 -1.41 -21.71
C ALA A 169 -6.41 -2.79 -21.21
N ASP A 170 -5.11 -3.07 -21.27
CA ASP A 170 -4.51 -4.33 -20.81
C ASP A 170 -4.35 -4.39 -19.28
N PHE A 171 -4.34 -3.25 -18.61
CA PHE A 171 -4.29 -3.09 -17.15
C PHE A 171 -5.15 -1.92 -16.69
N PRO A 172 -6.48 -2.07 -16.69
CA PRO A 172 -7.39 -0.99 -16.30
C PRO A 172 -7.22 -0.64 -14.82
N ASN A 173 -7.51 0.60 -14.49
CA ASN A 173 -7.56 1.05 -13.11
C ASN A 173 -8.72 0.41 -12.36
N GLY A 174 -8.52 0.17 -11.08
CA GLY A 174 -9.55 -0.34 -10.21
C GLY A 174 -9.22 -0.22 -8.74
N MET A 175 -10.14 -0.69 -7.91
CA MET A 175 -9.99 -0.73 -6.46
C MET A 175 -10.51 -2.05 -5.91
N ARG A 176 -9.83 -2.54 -4.88
CA ARG A 176 -10.28 -3.66 -4.07
C ARG A 176 -10.45 -3.21 -2.63
N ILE A 177 -11.50 -3.68 -1.98
CA ILE A 177 -11.73 -3.45 -0.57
C ILE A 177 -11.54 -4.77 0.16
N PHE A 178 -10.51 -4.85 0.99
CA PHE A 178 -10.25 -6.01 1.84
C PHE A 178 -10.87 -5.78 3.21
N ASP A 179 -11.75 -6.66 3.63
CA ASP A 179 -12.24 -6.69 5.00
C ASP A 179 -11.27 -7.50 5.85
N LEU A 180 -10.62 -6.82 6.79
CA LEU A 180 -9.59 -7.42 7.64
C LEU A 180 -10.15 -8.43 8.63
N LYS A 181 -11.41 -8.28 9.07
CA LYS A 181 -12.07 -9.22 9.96
C LYS A 181 -12.53 -10.48 9.20
N GLN A 182 -13.08 -10.30 8.02
CA GLN A 182 -13.56 -11.41 7.19
C GLN A 182 -12.43 -12.09 6.39
N ARG A 183 -11.26 -11.45 6.29
CA ARG A 183 -10.07 -11.92 5.56
C ARG A 183 -10.33 -12.16 4.07
N LYS A 184 -11.14 -11.34 3.46
CA LYS A 184 -11.53 -11.48 2.05
C LYS A 184 -11.77 -10.14 1.37
N ILE A 185 -11.86 -10.18 0.04
CA ILE A 185 -12.28 -9.04 -0.77
C ILE A 185 -13.79 -8.91 -0.66
N THR A 186 -14.27 -7.76 -0.18
CA THR A 186 -15.69 -7.43 -0.04
C THR A 186 -16.18 -6.42 -1.07
N GLY A 187 -15.27 -5.70 -1.72
CA GLY A 187 -15.58 -4.76 -2.80
C GLY A 187 -14.62 -4.92 -3.96
N ARG A 188 -15.17 -4.90 -5.19
CA ARG A 188 -14.40 -4.93 -6.43
C ARG A 188 -14.96 -3.86 -7.36
N TYR A 189 -14.12 -2.93 -7.72
CA TYR A 189 -14.46 -1.81 -8.59
C TYR A 189 -13.45 -1.72 -9.72
N ASP A 190 -13.93 -1.82 -10.94
CA ASP A 190 -13.13 -1.70 -12.16
C ASP A 190 -13.56 -0.40 -12.84
N PHE A 191 -12.67 0.59 -12.82
CA PHE A 191 -13.00 1.96 -13.25
C PHE A 191 -12.96 2.14 -14.77
N GLY A 192 -12.37 1.21 -15.49
CA GLY A 192 -12.14 1.38 -16.93
C GLY A 192 -11.11 2.46 -17.26
N GLU A 193 -10.94 2.72 -18.55
CA GLU A 193 -9.90 3.64 -19.03
C GLU A 193 -10.28 5.12 -18.88
N SER A 194 -11.56 5.45 -19.05
CA SER A 194 -12.00 6.84 -19.21
C SER A 194 -12.14 7.61 -17.89
N VAL A 195 -12.35 6.94 -16.77
CA VAL A 195 -12.64 7.58 -15.48
C VAL A 195 -11.48 8.49 -15.04
N PHE A 196 -10.25 8.06 -15.21
CA PHE A 196 -9.06 8.81 -14.85
C PHE A 196 -8.33 9.36 -16.09
N ARG A 197 -9.03 9.57 -17.22
CA ARG A 197 -8.45 10.13 -18.46
C ARG A 197 -7.22 9.39 -18.95
N ASN A 198 -7.21 8.06 -18.82
CA ASN A 198 -6.07 7.19 -19.14
C ASN A 198 -4.81 7.51 -18.32
N GLU A 199 -4.98 8.03 -17.11
CA GLU A 199 -3.92 8.21 -16.14
C GLU A 199 -3.85 6.97 -15.23
N GLU A 200 -2.66 6.66 -14.78
CA GLU A 200 -2.44 5.59 -13.82
C GLU A 200 -2.85 6.05 -12.41
N ILE A 201 -3.70 5.27 -11.75
CA ILE A 201 -4.06 5.53 -10.37
C ILE A 201 -2.88 5.15 -9.46
N GLU A 202 -2.51 6.02 -8.54
CA GLU A 202 -1.33 5.81 -7.69
C GLU A 202 -1.70 5.46 -6.24
N ALA A 203 -2.68 6.15 -5.68
CA ALA A 203 -3.10 5.94 -4.29
C ALA A 203 -4.53 6.41 -4.05
N CYS A 204 -5.05 6.07 -2.86
CA CYS A 204 -6.32 6.60 -2.37
C CYS A 204 -6.19 7.11 -0.93
N GLY A 205 -7.12 7.98 -0.55
CA GLY A 205 -7.22 8.55 0.79
C GLY A 205 -8.61 9.05 1.09
N VAL A 206 -8.91 9.34 2.36
CA VAL A 206 -10.17 9.95 2.77
C VAL A 206 -9.93 11.38 3.21
N TYR A 207 -10.74 12.29 2.69
CA TYR A 207 -10.73 13.69 3.10
C TYR A 207 -12.17 14.21 3.18
N ASN A 208 -12.55 14.77 4.31
CA ASN A 208 -13.91 15.30 4.55
C ASN A 208 -15.05 14.32 4.24
N GLY A 209 -14.84 13.03 4.49
CA GLY A 209 -15.84 12.01 4.20
C GLY A 209 -15.93 11.58 2.73
N GLU A 210 -15.02 12.06 1.89
CA GLU A 210 -14.89 11.66 0.50
C GLU A 210 -13.72 10.71 0.30
N LEU A 211 -13.90 9.70 -0.53
CA LEU A 211 -12.82 8.84 -1.01
C LEU A 211 -12.17 9.49 -2.22
N LEU A 212 -10.91 9.81 -2.08
CA LEU A 212 -10.11 10.43 -3.12
C LEU A 212 -9.12 9.43 -3.72
N CYS A 213 -8.87 9.55 -5.00
CA CYS A 213 -7.76 8.88 -5.68
C CYS A 213 -6.88 9.92 -6.38
N ASN A 214 -5.58 9.70 -6.34
CA ASN A 214 -4.63 10.49 -7.10
C ASN A 214 -4.02 9.68 -8.24
N THR A 215 -3.52 10.38 -9.25
CA THR A 215 -2.93 9.77 -10.45
C THR A 215 -1.49 10.20 -10.67
N ASN A 216 -0.77 9.46 -11.50
CA ASN A 216 0.63 9.71 -11.85
C ASN A 216 0.89 11.04 -12.55
N LYS A 217 -0.16 11.69 -13.08
CA LYS A 217 -0.07 13.03 -13.70
C LYS A 217 -0.53 14.15 -12.78
N GLY A 218 -0.82 13.81 -11.49
CA GLY A 218 -1.19 14.78 -10.47
C GLY A 218 -2.68 15.11 -10.41
N GLY A 219 -3.53 14.34 -11.08
CA GLY A 219 -4.98 14.43 -10.91
C GLY A 219 -5.41 13.96 -9.52
N ILE A 220 -6.42 14.61 -8.94
CA ILE A 220 -7.11 14.19 -7.72
C ILE A 220 -8.58 14.05 -8.06
N TYR A 221 -9.13 12.87 -7.84
CA TYR A 221 -10.50 12.53 -8.22
C TYR A 221 -11.28 12.09 -6.98
N VAL A 222 -12.51 12.60 -6.83
CA VAL A 222 -13.46 12.05 -5.87
C VAL A 222 -14.10 10.83 -6.52
N VAL A 223 -13.94 9.67 -5.91
CA VAL A 223 -14.46 8.40 -6.44
C VAL A 223 -15.58 7.80 -5.60
N GLY A 224 -15.90 8.41 -4.48
CA GLY A 224 -16.99 7.95 -3.63
C GLY A 224 -17.12 8.74 -2.34
N ALA A 225 -18.15 8.40 -1.57
CA ALA A 225 -18.41 8.94 -0.25
C ALA A 225 -18.25 7.87 0.84
N MET A 226 -17.71 8.27 1.98
CA MET A 226 -17.50 7.40 3.13
C MET A 226 -18.63 7.61 4.15
N ASN A 227 -19.44 6.58 4.36
CA ASN A 227 -20.55 6.59 5.31
C ASN A 227 -20.35 5.50 6.37
N ASN A 228 -20.12 5.88 7.63
CA ASN A 228 -19.98 4.94 8.76
C ASN A 228 -18.98 3.79 8.52
N GLY A 229 -17.85 4.08 7.86
CA GLY A 229 -16.82 3.08 7.55
C GLY A 229 -17.08 2.25 6.28
N ASP A 230 -18.17 2.51 5.57
CA ASP A 230 -18.46 1.96 4.26
C ASP A 230 -18.29 3.01 3.17
N CYS A 231 -17.79 2.58 2.03
CA CYS A 231 -17.63 3.43 0.86
C CYS A 231 -18.75 3.16 -0.13
N THR A 232 -19.42 4.22 -0.56
CA THR A 232 -20.28 4.19 -1.75
C THR A 232 -19.48 4.82 -2.89
N ILE A 233 -19.06 4.01 -3.83
CA ILE A 233 -18.36 4.48 -5.04
C ILE A 233 -19.41 4.89 -6.07
N SER A 234 -19.26 6.09 -6.61
CA SER A 234 -20.15 6.71 -7.57
C SER A 234 -19.50 6.86 -8.94
#